data_8c57ec3630eb4b8e0c4a29b90d150bef
#
_entry.id   8c57ec3630eb4b8e0c4a29b90d150bef
#
_cell.length_a   1.000
_cell.length_b   1.000
_cell.length_c   1.000
_cell.angle_alpha   90.00
_cell.angle_beta   90.00
_cell.angle_gamma   90.00
#
_symmetry.space_group_name_H-M   'P 1'
#
loop_
_entity.id
_entity.type
_entity.pdbx_description
1 polymer ?
#
loop_
_entity_poly.entity_id
_entity_poly.type
_entity_poly.pdbx_seq_one_letter_code
_entity_poly.pdbx_strand_id
1 'polypeptide(L)'
;NAINKFNKIVIKAGGCSRNFSKELTRFSEILNVPVVLAPGSLGVLSDEHKNNMHVGGSKGSISGNYAMQNANLLISIGSRSVCQSDCSGIGYPKAEAVININADLSDMMHYNNTLGLNGDIGNILNQINDSLQNNKIKKSNTKNDWIETCVSKKKEWTEFKSRIYKNETLKDDAFKKSVLTQPAAI
;
A
#
# COMPACT_ATOMS: atom_id res chain seq x y z
N ASN A 1 17.01 1.26 12.56
CA ASN A 1 17.68 2.46 11.99
C ASN A 1 16.94 3.05 10.78
N ALA A 2 16.55 2.26 9.75
CA ALA A 2 15.87 2.75 8.53
C ALA A 2 14.58 3.54 8.85
N ILE A 3 13.70 2.99 9.70
CA ILE A 3 12.44 3.63 10.10
C ILE A 3 12.64 5.03 10.72
N ASN A 4 13.77 5.27 11.38
CA ASN A 4 14.09 6.56 11.96
C ASN A 4 14.77 7.54 10.98
N LYS A 5 15.27 7.02 9.86
CA LYS A 5 15.94 7.82 8.81
C LYS A 5 14.94 8.42 7.82
N PHE A 6 13.87 7.68 7.50
CA PHE A 6 12.91 8.06 6.47
C PHE A 6 11.61 8.60 7.08
N ASN A 7 10.99 9.58 6.41
CA ASN A 7 9.76 10.24 6.87
C ASN A 7 8.52 9.86 6.06
N LYS A 8 8.68 9.43 4.81
CA LYS A 8 7.57 9.02 3.93
C LYS A 8 7.66 7.52 3.66
N ILE A 9 7.25 6.76 4.66
CA ILE A 9 7.28 5.31 4.62
C ILE A 9 5.96 4.79 4.06
N VAL A 10 6.00 3.79 3.19
CA VAL A 10 4.82 3.06 2.71
C VAL A 10 5.04 1.56 2.89
N ILE A 11 4.00 0.86 3.32
CA ILE A 11 3.95 -0.60 3.30
C ILE A 11 3.22 -1.02 2.03
N LYS A 12 3.83 -1.92 1.24
CA LYS A 12 3.16 -2.65 0.18
C LYS A 12 2.81 -4.05 0.66
N ALA A 13 1.53 -4.35 0.77
CA ALA A 13 1.05 -5.69 1.06
C ALA A 13 0.82 -6.47 -0.25
N GLY A 14 1.62 -7.49 -0.48
CA GLY A 14 1.48 -8.43 -1.59
C GLY A 14 0.59 -9.64 -1.25
N GLY A 15 0.31 -10.50 -2.22
CA GLY A 15 -0.61 -11.63 -2.06
C GLY A 15 -0.21 -12.63 -0.95
N CYS A 16 1.10 -12.81 -0.70
CA CYS A 16 1.57 -13.71 0.34
C CYS A 16 1.37 -13.15 1.77
N SER A 17 1.03 -11.86 1.93
CA SER A 17 0.71 -11.28 3.23
C SER A 17 -0.72 -11.57 3.72
N ARG A 18 -1.58 -12.18 2.89
CA ARG A 18 -3.01 -12.37 3.15
C ARG A 18 -3.30 -13.07 4.48
N ASN A 19 -2.50 -14.03 4.86
CA ASN A 19 -2.70 -14.82 6.08
C ASN A 19 -2.18 -14.14 7.35
N PHE A 20 -1.56 -12.96 7.23
CA PHE A 20 -0.88 -12.25 8.31
C PHE A 20 -1.52 -10.89 8.60
N SER A 21 -2.85 -10.82 8.52
CA SER A 21 -3.64 -9.60 8.71
C SER A 21 -3.38 -8.93 10.06
N LYS A 22 -3.35 -9.72 11.15
CA LYS A 22 -3.14 -9.20 12.51
C LYS A 22 -1.76 -8.56 12.67
N GLU A 23 -0.73 -9.26 12.22
CA GLU A 23 0.66 -8.83 12.31
C GLU A 23 0.92 -7.59 11.47
N LEU A 24 0.36 -7.55 10.26
CA LEU A 24 0.49 -6.43 9.34
C LEU A 24 -0.27 -5.20 9.83
N THR A 25 -1.48 -5.38 10.35
CA THR A 25 -2.27 -4.30 10.96
C THR A 25 -1.50 -3.67 12.10
N ARG A 26 -1.06 -4.49 13.09
CA ARG A 26 -0.24 -4.05 14.21
C ARG A 26 1.01 -3.30 13.74
N PHE A 27 1.71 -3.82 12.74
CA PHE A 27 2.90 -3.19 12.18
C PHE A 27 2.62 -1.80 11.61
N SER A 28 1.54 -1.68 10.83
CA SER A 28 1.14 -0.41 10.23
C SER A 28 0.72 0.63 11.28
N GLU A 29 0.08 0.17 12.37
CA GLU A 29 -0.36 1.03 13.47
C GLU A 29 0.82 1.53 14.33
N ILE A 30 1.75 0.65 14.69
CA ILE A 30 2.96 1.01 15.43
C ILE A 30 3.76 2.09 14.68
N LEU A 31 3.90 1.93 13.37
CA LEU A 31 4.62 2.88 12.53
C LEU A 31 3.78 4.11 12.16
N ASN A 32 2.46 4.01 12.23
CA ASN A 32 1.49 4.99 11.73
C ASN A 32 1.77 5.39 10.26
N VAL A 33 1.80 4.39 9.37
CA VAL A 33 2.16 4.56 7.96
C VAL A 33 1.09 3.99 7.01
N PRO A 34 0.96 4.54 5.79
CA PRO A 34 0.02 4.04 4.79
C PRO A 34 0.37 2.63 4.33
N VAL A 35 -0.67 1.83 4.05
CA VAL A 35 -0.58 0.49 3.47
C VAL A 35 -1.25 0.49 2.11
N VAL A 36 -0.50 0.13 1.08
CA VAL A 36 -0.99 -0.05 -0.28
C VAL A 36 -1.15 -1.55 -0.55
N LEU A 37 -2.32 -1.93 -1.03
CA LEU A 37 -2.65 -3.33 -1.30
C LEU A 37 -2.32 -3.71 -2.74
N ALA A 38 -1.89 -4.95 -2.94
CA ALA A 38 -1.99 -5.61 -4.24
C ALA A 38 -3.40 -6.21 -4.41
N PRO A 39 -3.88 -6.49 -5.62
CA PRO A 39 -5.17 -7.18 -5.81
C PRO A 39 -5.28 -8.50 -5.03
N GLY A 40 -4.16 -9.24 -4.92
CA GLY A 40 -4.10 -10.50 -4.18
C GLY A 40 -4.10 -10.37 -2.65
N SER A 41 -4.02 -9.17 -2.10
CA SER A 41 -4.01 -8.90 -0.65
C SER A 41 -5.24 -8.13 -0.16
N LEU A 42 -6.28 -8.02 -0.99
CA LEU A 42 -7.56 -7.44 -0.57
C LEU A 42 -8.08 -8.14 0.69
N GLY A 43 -8.54 -7.34 1.65
CA GLY A 43 -9.04 -7.84 2.94
C GLY A 43 -7.96 -8.07 4.01
N VAL A 44 -6.66 -7.95 3.70
CA VAL A 44 -5.60 -8.07 4.70
C VAL A 44 -5.65 -6.93 5.72
N LEU A 45 -6.14 -5.79 5.31
CA LEU A 45 -6.45 -4.64 6.15
C LEU A 45 -7.87 -4.18 5.83
N SER A 46 -8.69 -3.89 6.85
CA SER A 46 -10.05 -3.40 6.64
C SER A 46 -10.05 -2.15 5.75
N ASP A 47 -11.01 -2.01 4.85
CA ASP A 47 -11.16 -0.83 4.00
C ASP A 47 -11.41 0.45 4.82
N GLU A 48 -12.04 0.31 6.00
CA GLU A 48 -12.28 1.41 6.92
C GLU A 48 -11.01 1.83 7.69
N HIS A 49 -10.01 0.96 7.76
CA HIS A 49 -8.79 1.26 8.51
C HIS A 49 -8.07 2.49 7.93
N LYS A 50 -7.75 3.47 8.79
CA LYS A 50 -7.17 4.75 8.37
C LYS A 50 -5.92 4.61 7.51
N ASN A 51 -5.09 3.60 7.78
CA ASN A 51 -3.83 3.37 7.06
C ASN A 51 -4.03 2.62 5.72
N ASN A 52 -5.21 2.04 5.45
CA ASN A 52 -5.48 1.35 4.18
C ASN A 52 -5.67 2.37 3.05
N MET A 53 -4.74 2.38 2.11
CA MET A 53 -4.79 3.25 0.92
C MET A 53 -5.39 2.56 -0.30
N HIS A 54 -6.03 1.41 -0.10
CA HIS A 54 -6.59 0.58 -1.17
C HIS A 54 -5.51 0.05 -2.15
N VAL A 55 -5.95 -0.44 -3.29
CA VAL A 55 -5.06 -1.01 -4.31
C VAL A 55 -4.24 0.07 -4.98
N GLY A 56 -2.95 -0.18 -5.15
CA GLY A 56 -2.05 0.64 -5.97
C GLY A 56 -1.69 -0.02 -7.28
N GLY A 57 -1.11 0.74 -8.21
CA GLY A 57 -0.67 0.26 -9.52
C GLY A 57 -1.42 0.91 -10.68
N SER A 58 -1.32 0.31 -11.88
CA SER A 58 -1.82 0.90 -13.14
C SER A 58 -3.34 1.18 -13.15
N LYS A 59 -4.11 0.42 -12.37
CA LYS A 59 -5.56 0.62 -12.16
C LYS A 59 -5.89 0.82 -10.69
N GLY A 60 -4.97 1.41 -9.95
CA GLY A 60 -5.09 1.62 -8.52
C GLY A 60 -5.90 2.85 -8.14
N SER A 61 -6.18 2.96 -6.85
CA SER A 61 -6.86 4.09 -6.24
C SER A 61 -6.01 5.36 -6.27
N ILE A 62 -6.65 6.52 -6.14
CA ILE A 62 -5.97 7.82 -5.98
C ILE A 62 -5.02 7.75 -4.76
N SER A 63 -5.51 7.24 -3.63
CA SER A 63 -4.73 7.14 -2.40
C SER A 63 -3.55 6.16 -2.50
N GLY A 64 -3.77 4.97 -3.07
CA GLY A 64 -2.73 3.98 -3.26
C GLY A 64 -1.62 4.49 -4.16
N ASN A 65 -1.98 5.06 -5.31
CA ASN A 65 -1.01 5.60 -6.25
C ASN A 65 -0.28 6.83 -5.70
N TYR A 66 -0.97 7.70 -4.95
CA TYR A 66 -0.32 8.82 -4.29
C TYR A 66 0.75 8.36 -3.29
N ALA A 67 0.42 7.36 -2.44
CA ALA A 67 1.36 6.81 -1.48
C ALA A 67 2.56 6.16 -2.18
N MET A 68 2.34 5.38 -3.24
CA MET A 68 3.40 4.77 -4.05
C MET A 68 4.36 5.81 -4.63
N GLN A 69 3.82 6.85 -5.26
CA GLN A 69 4.61 7.85 -5.98
C GLN A 69 5.44 8.77 -5.09
N ASN A 70 5.06 8.91 -3.81
CA ASN A 70 5.65 9.92 -2.94
C ASN A 70 6.43 9.35 -1.75
N ALA A 71 6.43 8.03 -1.55
CA ALA A 71 7.21 7.39 -0.50
C ALA A 71 8.72 7.44 -0.78
N ASN A 72 9.52 7.61 0.27
CA ASN A 72 10.98 7.52 0.19
C ASN A 72 11.56 6.25 0.85
N LEU A 73 10.73 5.49 1.58
CA LEU A 73 11.03 4.13 2.01
C LEU A 73 9.86 3.22 1.65
N LEU A 74 10.13 2.16 0.89
CA LEU A 74 9.20 1.07 0.64
C LEU A 74 9.47 -0.09 1.59
N ILE A 75 8.42 -0.57 2.28
CA ILE A 75 8.44 -1.85 2.99
C ILE A 75 7.54 -2.81 2.22
N SER A 76 8.12 -3.67 1.43
CA SER A 76 7.41 -4.67 0.63
C SER A 76 7.22 -5.95 1.44
N ILE A 77 5.99 -6.46 1.54
CA ILE A 77 5.66 -7.64 2.34
C ILE A 77 4.94 -8.65 1.47
N GLY A 78 5.58 -9.79 1.20
CA GLY A 78 4.99 -10.89 0.45
C GLY A 78 4.56 -10.52 -0.97
N SER A 79 5.30 -9.63 -1.64
CA SER A 79 5.04 -9.19 -3.00
C SER A 79 6.03 -9.79 -3.99
N ARG A 80 5.51 -10.23 -5.14
CA ARG A 80 6.32 -10.67 -6.28
C ARG A 80 6.68 -9.53 -7.24
N SER A 81 6.34 -8.31 -6.89
CA SER A 81 6.65 -7.09 -7.68
C SER A 81 6.16 -7.18 -9.13
N VAL A 82 4.94 -7.69 -9.32
CA VAL A 82 4.38 -7.86 -10.66
C VAL A 82 3.86 -6.55 -11.24
N CYS A 83 3.88 -6.46 -12.53
CA CYS A 83 3.60 -5.28 -13.35
C CYS A 83 2.31 -4.51 -12.96
N GLN A 84 1.22 -5.22 -12.72
CA GLN A 84 -0.08 -4.59 -12.47
C GLN A 84 -0.17 -3.88 -11.11
N SER A 85 0.55 -4.35 -10.11
CA SER A 85 0.44 -3.85 -8.75
C SER A 85 1.52 -2.86 -8.35
N ASP A 86 2.63 -2.82 -9.07
CA ASP A 86 3.72 -1.87 -8.81
C ASP A 86 4.45 -1.41 -10.08
N CYS A 87 3.74 -1.44 -11.20
CA CYS A 87 4.18 -0.87 -12.47
C CYS A 87 5.58 -1.38 -12.88
N SER A 88 5.80 -2.70 -12.77
CA SER A 88 7.10 -3.35 -13.07
C SER A 88 8.26 -2.81 -12.21
N GLY A 89 7.99 -2.48 -10.95
CA GLY A 89 9.00 -1.95 -10.03
C GLY A 89 9.25 -0.45 -10.13
N ILE A 90 8.62 0.26 -11.06
CA ILE A 90 8.75 1.72 -11.20
C ILE A 90 7.67 2.51 -10.47
N GLY A 91 6.76 1.84 -9.77
CA GLY A 91 5.66 2.48 -9.04
C GLY A 91 6.09 3.31 -7.83
N TYR A 92 7.35 3.23 -7.43
CA TYR A 92 7.93 3.93 -6.27
C TYR A 92 9.12 4.80 -6.68
N PRO A 93 8.93 5.82 -7.53
CA PRO A 93 10.02 6.56 -8.17
C PRO A 93 10.88 7.37 -7.20
N LYS A 94 10.36 7.65 -5.99
CA LYS A 94 11.06 8.42 -4.95
C LYS A 94 11.62 7.55 -3.83
N ALA A 95 11.48 6.22 -3.92
CA ALA A 95 12.02 5.32 -2.91
C ALA A 95 13.55 5.28 -2.99
N GLU A 96 14.19 5.67 -1.91
CA GLU A 96 15.65 5.67 -1.75
C GLU A 96 16.16 4.32 -1.23
N ALA A 97 15.28 3.58 -0.55
CA ALA A 97 15.59 2.25 -0.01
C ALA A 97 14.32 1.38 0.05
N VAL A 98 14.54 0.06 0.05
CA VAL A 98 13.49 -0.95 0.17
C VAL A 98 13.84 -1.92 1.28
N ILE A 99 12.85 -2.26 2.11
CA ILE A 99 12.89 -3.43 2.99
C ILE A 99 11.92 -4.44 2.38
N ASN A 100 12.42 -5.61 1.99
CA ASN A 100 11.59 -6.66 1.39
C ASN A 100 11.49 -7.84 2.35
N ILE A 101 10.28 -8.09 2.85
CA ILE A 101 9.94 -9.22 3.73
C ILE A 101 9.26 -10.28 2.87
N ASN A 102 9.91 -11.39 2.64
CA ASN A 102 9.39 -12.43 1.76
C ASN A 102 9.86 -13.82 2.17
N ALA A 103 8.99 -14.81 1.99
CA ALA A 103 9.34 -16.21 2.18
C ALA A 103 10.09 -16.79 0.97
N ASP A 104 9.90 -16.22 -0.22
CA ASP A 104 10.53 -16.67 -1.46
C ASP A 104 11.78 -15.82 -1.75
N LEU A 105 12.93 -16.50 -1.82
CA LEU A 105 14.21 -15.87 -2.14
C LEU A 105 14.25 -15.28 -3.54
N SER A 106 13.54 -15.87 -4.50
CA SER A 106 13.49 -15.40 -5.88
C SER A 106 12.84 -14.02 -6.01
N ASP A 107 11.96 -13.70 -5.06
CA ASP A 107 11.23 -12.43 -5.03
C ASP A 107 11.92 -11.34 -4.15
N MET A 108 13.14 -11.62 -3.63
CA MET A 108 13.78 -10.73 -2.65
C MET A 108 14.42 -9.49 -3.27
N MET A 109 14.99 -9.60 -4.46
CA MET A 109 15.92 -8.61 -5.03
C MET A 109 15.36 -7.90 -6.27
N HIS A 110 14.04 -7.68 -6.30
CA HIS A 110 13.40 -6.98 -7.42
C HIS A 110 13.59 -5.46 -7.44
N TYR A 111 14.04 -4.88 -6.32
CA TYR A 111 14.25 -3.44 -6.18
C TYR A 111 15.72 -3.13 -5.92
N ASN A 112 16.15 -1.94 -6.32
CA ASN A 112 17.46 -1.42 -5.96
C ASN A 112 17.52 -1.05 -4.47
N ASN A 113 18.71 -1.05 -3.88
CA ASN A 113 18.95 -0.71 -2.46
C ASN A 113 18.05 -1.49 -1.50
N THR A 114 17.93 -2.79 -1.70
CA THR A 114 17.04 -3.66 -0.94
C THR A 114 17.75 -4.29 0.25
N LEU A 115 17.13 -4.15 1.43
CA LEU A 115 17.40 -5.01 2.59
C LEU A 115 16.37 -6.14 2.58
N GLY A 116 16.83 -7.35 2.28
CA GLY A 116 15.98 -8.54 2.28
C GLY A 116 15.88 -9.17 3.66
N LEU A 117 14.65 -9.48 4.09
CA LEU A 117 14.34 -10.27 5.28
C LEU A 117 13.61 -11.53 4.83
N ASN A 118 14.37 -12.62 4.63
CA ASN A 118 13.81 -13.88 4.16
C ASN A 118 13.34 -14.75 5.32
N GLY A 119 12.14 -15.30 5.21
CA GLY A 119 11.56 -16.23 6.16
C GLY A 119 10.05 -16.16 6.20
N ASP A 120 9.44 -16.82 7.19
CA ASP A 120 8.01 -16.73 7.45
C ASP A 120 7.60 -15.29 7.78
N ILE A 121 6.67 -14.75 7.01
CA ILE A 121 6.25 -13.34 7.09
C ILE A 121 5.67 -13.01 8.47
N GLY A 122 4.86 -13.93 9.03
CA GLY A 122 4.24 -13.72 10.35
C GLY A 122 5.28 -13.65 11.46
N ASN A 123 6.24 -14.57 11.45
CA ASN A 123 7.32 -14.60 12.44
C ASN A 123 8.20 -13.35 12.35
N ILE A 124 8.56 -12.92 11.13
CA ILE A 124 9.34 -11.69 10.93
C ILE A 124 8.57 -10.47 11.42
N LEU A 125 7.29 -10.33 11.05
CA LEU A 125 6.46 -9.21 11.48
C LEU A 125 6.29 -9.18 13.01
N ASN A 126 6.09 -10.34 13.66
CA ASN A 126 5.98 -10.41 15.12
C ASN A 126 7.27 -9.95 15.80
N GLN A 127 8.44 -10.44 15.37
CA GLN A 127 9.73 -10.01 15.92
C GLN A 127 9.97 -8.50 15.74
N ILE A 128 9.63 -7.96 14.56
CA ILE A 128 9.75 -6.52 14.30
C ILE A 128 8.79 -5.73 15.18
N ASN A 129 7.52 -6.15 15.29
CA ASN A 129 6.51 -5.49 16.10
C ASN A 129 6.93 -5.42 17.57
N ASP A 130 7.42 -6.52 18.13
CA ASP A 130 7.88 -6.59 19.51
C ASP A 130 9.12 -5.71 19.73
N SER A 131 10.06 -5.73 18.79
CA SER A 131 11.23 -4.84 18.83
C SER A 131 10.85 -3.36 18.77
N LEU A 132 9.86 -3.00 17.93
CA LEU A 132 9.41 -1.62 17.79
C LEU A 132 8.65 -1.10 19.02
N GLN A 133 7.91 -1.97 19.71
CA GLN A 133 7.24 -1.61 20.96
C GLN A 133 8.23 -1.38 22.10
N ASN A 134 9.31 -2.19 22.16
CA ASN A 134 10.33 -2.08 23.19
C ASN A 134 11.32 -0.92 22.93
N ASN A 135 11.42 -0.46 21.71
CA ASN A 135 12.32 0.63 21.31
C ASN A 135 11.53 1.89 20.93
N LYS A 136 11.92 3.04 21.46
CA LYS A 136 11.25 4.30 21.14
C LYS A 136 11.46 4.66 19.65
N ILE A 137 10.40 4.58 18.87
CA ILE A 137 10.37 5.14 17.52
C ILE A 137 10.39 6.67 17.65
N LYS A 138 11.27 7.33 16.91
CA LYS A 138 11.29 8.80 16.86
C LYS A 138 9.98 9.28 16.25
N LYS A 139 9.15 9.95 17.06
CA LYS A 139 8.00 10.71 16.56
C LYS A 139 8.53 11.93 15.81
N SER A 140 7.97 12.18 14.63
CA SER A 140 8.33 13.33 13.80
C SER A 140 7.04 13.93 13.25
N ASN A 141 6.92 15.24 13.28
CA ASN A 141 5.79 15.97 12.67
C ASN A 141 5.66 15.60 11.19
N THR A 142 6.78 15.52 10.48
CA THR A 142 6.81 15.14 9.05
C THR A 142 6.19 13.76 8.77
N LYS A 143 6.32 12.80 9.71
CA LYS A 143 5.66 11.49 9.57
C LYS A 143 4.16 11.58 9.78
N ASN A 144 3.72 12.43 10.71
CA ASN A 144 2.30 12.67 10.92
C ASN A 144 1.69 13.39 9.72
N ASP A 145 2.33 14.42 9.19
CA ASP A 145 1.89 15.14 7.98
C ASP A 145 1.79 14.19 6.78
N TRP A 146 2.69 13.22 6.69
CA TRP A 146 2.68 12.21 5.63
C TRP A 146 1.43 11.34 5.66
N ILE A 147 1.12 10.74 6.81
CA ILE A 147 -0.07 9.89 6.92
C ILE A 147 -1.35 10.71 6.76
N GLU A 148 -1.43 11.91 7.29
CA GLU A 148 -2.58 12.81 7.15
C GLU A 148 -2.84 13.16 5.68
N THR A 149 -1.77 13.44 4.92
CA THR A 149 -1.88 13.67 3.48
C THR A 149 -2.40 12.43 2.75
N CYS A 150 -1.92 11.24 3.09
CA CYS A 150 -2.42 9.99 2.51
C CYS A 150 -3.89 9.76 2.86
N VAL A 151 -4.30 10.03 4.09
CA VAL A 151 -5.70 9.94 4.53
C VAL A 151 -6.58 10.94 3.78
N SER A 152 -6.10 12.16 3.52
CA SER A 152 -6.81 13.12 2.66
C SER A 152 -7.03 12.59 1.25
N LYS A 153 -6.02 11.93 0.66
CA LYS A 153 -6.16 11.27 -0.65
C LYS A 153 -7.10 10.07 -0.63
N LYS A 154 -7.23 9.39 0.51
CA LYS A 154 -8.24 8.35 0.70
C LYS A 154 -9.66 8.94 0.71
N LYS A 155 -9.89 10.08 1.33
CA LYS A 155 -11.18 10.79 1.29
C LYS A 155 -11.52 11.20 -0.14
N GLU A 156 -10.57 11.80 -0.86
CA GLU A 156 -10.73 12.15 -2.28
C GLU A 156 -11.13 10.93 -3.14
N TRP A 157 -10.51 9.79 -2.91
CA TRP A 157 -10.89 8.54 -3.57
C TRP A 157 -12.31 8.08 -3.24
N THR A 158 -12.71 8.18 -1.97
CA THR A 158 -14.07 7.82 -1.53
C THR A 158 -15.12 8.72 -2.16
N GLU A 159 -14.87 10.02 -2.23
CA GLU A 159 -15.74 10.99 -2.89
C GLU A 159 -15.84 10.73 -4.40
N PHE A 160 -14.70 10.44 -5.04
CA PHE A 160 -14.66 10.05 -6.45
C PHE A 160 -15.51 8.80 -6.71
N LYS A 161 -15.34 7.73 -5.93
CA LYS A 161 -16.16 6.51 -6.04
C LYS A 161 -17.65 6.81 -5.89
N SER A 162 -18.01 7.55 -4.85
CA SER A 162 -19.41 7.89 -4.58
C SER A 162 -20.07 8.66 -5.74
N ARG A 163 -19.31 9.54 -6.40
CA ARG A 163 -19.77 10.26 -7.58
C ARG A 163 -19.96 9.33 -8.78
N ILE A 164 -19.03 8.39 -9.00
CA ILE A 164 -19.13 7.45 -10.12
C ILE A 164 -20.28 6.46 -9.90
N TYR A 165 -20.48 5.95 -8.68
CA TYR A 165 -21.56 5.02 -8.38
C TYR A 165 -22.96 5.65 -8.46
N LYS A 166 -23.09 6.97 -8.31
CA LYS A 166 -24.35 7.67 -8.52
C LYS A 166 -24.75 7.80 -9.99
N ASN A 167 -23.79 7.68 -10.91
CA ASN A 167 -24.01 7.79 -12.34
C ASN A 167 -24.14 6.38 -12.94
N GLU A 168 -25.36 5.89 -13.03
CA GLU A 168 -25.65 4.55 -13.57
C GLU A 168 -25.37 4.44 -15.08
N THR A 169 -25.43 5.56 -15.79
CA THR A 169 -25.22 5.58 -17.24
C THR A 169 -24.21 6.64 -17.66
N LEU A 170 -23.51 6.35 -18.76
CA LEU A 170 -22.64 7.28 -19.47
C LEU A 170 -23.15 7.43 -20.91
N LYS A 171 -23.04 8.65 -21.44
CA LYS A 171 -23.25 8.88 -22.87
C LYS A 171 -21.99 8.39 -23.60
N ASP A 172 -22.16 7.40 -24.46
CA ASP A 172 -21.08 6.85 -25.26
C ASP A 172 -21.09 7.47 -26.65
N ASP A 173 -19.97 8.13 -27.01
CA ASP A 173 -19.88 8.86 -28.27
C ASP A 173 -19.76 7.92 -29.48
N ALA A 174 -19.21 6.72 -29.29
CA ALA A 174 -19.08 5.73 -30.35
C ALA A 174 -20.43 5.11 -30.71
N PHE A 175 -21.26 4.79 -29.70
CA PHE A 175 -22.56 4.20 -29.91
C PHE A 175 -23.71 5.22 -30.00
N LYS A 176 -23.43 6.50 -29.81
CA LYS A 176 -24.45 7.60 -29.84
C LYS A 176 -25.63 7.40 -28.88
N LYS A 177 -25.44 6.64 -27.81
CA LYS A 177 -26.50 6.31 -26.82
C LYS A 177 -25.96 6.28 -25.39
N SER A 178 -26.87 6.32 -24.44
CA SER A 178 -26.51 6.06 -23.03
C SER A 178 -26.30 4.57 -22.81
N VAL A 179 -25.19 4.21 -22.18
CA VAL A 179 -24.81 2.85 -21.80
C VAL A 179 -24.63 2.77 -20.29
N LEU A 180 -24.85 1.60 -19.70
CA LEU A 180 -24.58 1.39 -18.29
C LEU A 180 -23.09 1.54 -17.99
N THR A 181 -22.81 2.18 -16.86
CA THR A 181 -21.44 2.16 -16.32
C THR A 181 -21.08 0.77 -15.80
N GLN A 182 -19.80 0.42 -15.79
CA GLN A 182 -19.36 -0.86 -15.23
C GLN A 182 -19.82 -1.06 -13.75
N PRO A 183 -19.77 -0.05 -12.86
CA PRO A 183 -20.29 -0.19 -11.50
C PRO A 183 -21.81 -0.44 -11.44
N ALA A 184 -22.58 0.09 -12.39
CA ALA A 184 -24.04 -0.10 -12.43
C ALA A 184 -24.45 -1.46 -13.02
N ALA A 185 -23.52 -2.14 -13.70
CA ALA A 185 -23.74 -3.46 -14.31
C ALA A 185 -23.41 -4.64 -13.37
N ILE A 186 -22.83 -4.38 -12.19
CA ILE A 186 -22.46 -5.35 -11.16
C ILE A 186 -23.47 -5.30 -10.02
#